data_627b75d499ceb254e537a6e043aba3ad
#
_entry.id   627b75d499ceb254e537a6e043aba3ad
#
_cell.length_a   1.000
_cell.length_b   1.000
_cell.length_c   1.000
_cell.angle_alpha   90.00
_cell.angle_beta   90.00
_cell.angle_gamma   90.00
#
_symmetry.space_group_name_H-M   'P 1'
#
loop_
_entity.id
_entity.type
_entity.pdbx_description
1 polymer ?
#
loop_
_entity_poly.entity_id
_entity_poly.type
_entity_poly.pdbx_seq_one_letter_code
_entity_poly.pdbx_strand_id
1 'polypeptide(L)'
;MITECNTREEYVKKISELRKERDILMARANAIDREMDSLEVNSKIIDFTVGNYVIIDNTSRGGYKTYFHVNTWKNEPRGVMLYGKGFSIGSKCNIHLDESYNLNWEHFIQPIEITEEEFFKVFDEEVKKIRKGLEEFKPYKEFPDMYKDKADLDDGGVKAIWKTT
;
A
#
# COMPACT_ATOMS: atom_id res chain seq x y z
N MET A 1 17.89 -0.30 45.42
CA MET A 1 17.84 -1.15 46.59
C MET A 1 17.71 -2.60 46.14
N ILE A 2 18.76 -3.40 46.32
CA ILE A 2 18.69 -4.85 46.03
C ILE A 2 18.04 -5.47 47.24
N THR A 3 16.82 -5.99 47.07
CA THR A 3 16.12 -6.72 48.11
C THR A 3 16.84 -8.05 48.34
N GLU A 4 17.40 -8.28 49.50
CA GLU A 4 18.06 -9.54 49.82
C GLU A 4 17.00 -10.66 49.81
N CYS A 5 17.13 -11.60 48.88
CA CYS A 5 16.37 -12.82 48.84
C CYS A 5 17.20 -13.89 49.59
N ASN A 6 16.58 -14.63 50.49
CA ASN A 6 17.29 -15.60 51.35
C ASN A 6 17.15 -17.05 50.86
N THR A 7 16.24 -17.31 49.95
CA THR A 7 16.01 -18.64 49.38
C THR A 7 16.05 -18.65 47.85
N ARG A 8 16.39 -19.79 47.24
CA ARG A 8 16.35 -19.98 45.80
C ARG A 8 14.99 -19.69 45.20
N GLU A 9 13.93 -20.02 45.88
CA GLU A 9 12.54 -19.83 45.44
C GLU A 9 12.20 -18.33 45.39
N GLU A 10 12.62 -17.55 46.38
CA GLU A 10 12.47 -16.09 46.39
C GLU A 10 13.20 -15.42 45.22
N TYR A 11 14.43 -15.87 44.90
CA TYR A 11 15.15 -15.39 43.74
C TYR A 11 14.42 -15.67 42.44
N VAL A 12 13.93 -16.91 42.25
CA VAL A 12 13.19 -17.32 41.05
C VAL A 12 11.90 -16.49 40.89
N LYS A 13 11.16 -16.30 42.00
CA LYS A 13 9.95 -15.48 42.01
C LYS A 13 10.27 -14.03 41.62
N LYS A 14 11.32 -13.44 42.22
CA LYS A 14 11.72 -12.07 41.97
C LYS A 14 12.21 -11.85 40.50
N ILE A 15 12.96 -12.81 39.97
CA ILE A 15 13.36 -12.77 38.55
C ILE A 15 12.12 -12.82 37.63
N SER A 16 11.14 -13.66 37.95
CA SER A 16 9.90 -13.74 37.17
C SER A 16 9.10 -12.45 37.21
N GLU A 17 8.99 -11.80 38.37
CA GLU A 17 8.35 -10.50 38.52
C GLU A 17 9.06 -9.42 37.72
N LEU A 18 10.39 -9.32 37.84
CA LEU A 18 11.19 -8.34 37.08
C LEU A 18 11.12 -8.55 35.56
N ARG A 19 11.03 -9.81 35.11
CA ARG A 19 10.82 -10.10 33.67
C ARG A 19 9.47 -9.59 33.19
N LYS A 20 8.39 -9.81 33.94
CA LYS A 20 7.06 -9.29 33.61
C LYS A 20 7.05 -7.75 33.57
N GLU A 21 7.66 -7.11 34.55
CA GLU A 21 7.78 -5.65 34.59
C GLU A 21 8.56 -5.10 33.40
N ARG A 22 9.70 -5.72 33.07
CA ARG A 22 10.48 -5.37 31.88
C ARG A 22 9.64 -5.48 30.60
N ASP A 23 8.88 -6.58 30.45
CA ASP A 23 8.09 -6.81 29.25
C ASP A 23 6.96 -5.77 29.10
N ILE A 24 6.35 -5.34 30.23
CA ILE A 24 5.38 -4.24 30.26
C ILE A 24 6.02 -2.91 29.85
N LEU A 25 7.20 -2.61 30.43
CA LEU A 25 7.93 -1.37 30.11
C LEU A 25 8.36 -1.32 28.63
N MET A 26 8.84 -2.44 28.09
CA MET A 26 9.17 -2.54 26.67
C MET A 26 7.96 -2.33 25.77
N ALA A 27 6.82 -2.92 26.11
CA ALA A 27 5.58 -2.72 25.35
C ALA A 27 5.15 -1.23 25.37
N ARG A 28 5.29 -0.57 26.54
CA ARG A 28 4.98 0.87 26.66
C ARG A 28 5.96 1.76 25.88
N ALA A 29 7.25 1.46 25.92
CA ALA A 29 8.25 2.18 25.15
C ALA A 29 7.96 2.08 23.65
N ASN A 30 7.72 0.87 23.15
CA ASN A 30 7.35 0.66 21.74
C ASN A 30 6.07 1.39 21.33
N ALA A 31 5.11 1.56 22.24
CA ALA A 31 3.89 2.33 21.97
C ALA A 31 4.17 3.83 21.84
N ILE A 32 5.05 4.35 22.71
CA ILE A 32 5.47 5.77 22.66
C ILE A 32 6.24 6.06 21.37
N ASP A 33 7.17 5.19 20.99
CA ASP A 33 7.95 5.34 19.76
C ASP A 33 7.02 5.40 18.53
N ARG A 34 6.04 4.50 18.46
CA ARG A 34 5.02 4.53 17.37
C ARG A 34 4.20 5.83 17.36
N GLU A 35 3.85 6.35 18.52
CA GLU A 35 3.12 7.62 18.61
C GLU A 35 3.99 8.79 18.15
N MET A 36 5.26 8.81 18.53
CA MET A 36 6.23 9.82 18.09
C MET A 36 6.41 9.79 16.56
N ASP A 37 6.66 8.61 16.00
CA ASP A 37 6.78 8.41 14.54
C ASP A 37 5.52 8.90 13.83
N SER A 38 4.36 8.55 14.36
CA SER A 38 3.06 9.00 13.85
C SER A 38 2.94 10.52 13.80
N LEU A 39 3.30 11.20 14.88
CA LEU A 39 3.22 12.67 14.97
C LEU A 39 4.21 13.34 14.00
N GLU A 40 5.42 12.82 13.89
CA GLU A 40 6.42 13.36 12.99
C GLU A 40 6.00 13.25 11.53
N VAL A 41 5.50 12.08 11.12
CA VAL A 41 5.02 11.87 9.74
C VAL A 41 3.80 12.72 9.44
N ASN A 42 2.86 12.83 10.37
CA ASN A 42 1.67 13.66 10.19
C ASN A 42 2.01 15.12 9.97
N SER A 43 2.98 15.66 10.72
CA SER A 43 3.39 17.05 10.53
C SER A 43 3.89 17.30 9.11
N LYS A 44 4.68 16.36 8.56
CA LYS A 44 5.20 16.44 7.18
C LYS A 44 4.10 16.31 6.13
N ILE A 45 3.10 15.46 6.37
CA ILE A 45 1.99 15.27 5.42
C ILE A 45 1.08 16.49 5.36
N ILE A 46 0.75 17.10 6.52
CA ILE A 46 -0.10 18.27 6.57
C ILE A 46 0.51 19.44 5.78
N ASP A 47 1.82 19.62 5.87
CA ASP A 47 2.48 20.80 5.32
C ASP A 47 2.49 20.81 3.78
N PHE A 48 2.45 19.65 3.10
CA PHE A 48 2.63 19.63 1.64
C PHE A 48 1.75 18.63 0.87
N THR A 49 1.03 17.73 1.55
CA THR A 49 0.31 16.63 0.87
C THR A 49 -1.17 16.93 0.67
N VAL A 50 -1.84 17.58 1.65
CA VAL A 50 -3.29 17.83 1.60
C VAL A 50 -3.61 18.90 0.55
N GLY A 51 -4.47 18.54 -0.40
CA GLY A 51 -4.86 19.42 -1.51
C GLY A 51 -3.88 19.42 -2.69
N ASN A 52 -2.75 18.73 -2.57
CA ASN A 52 -1.70 18.67 -3.58
C ASN A 52 -1.72 17.37 -4.37
N TYR A 53 -1.05 17.39 -5.51
CA TYR A 53 -0.72 16.21 -6.31
C TYR A 53 0.65 15.69 -5.87
N VAL A 54 0.73 14.38 -5.61
CA VAL A 54 1.97 13.76 -5.10
C VAL A 54 2.32 12.49 -5.84
N ILE A 55 3.61 12.16 -5.84
CA ILE A 55 4.15 10.86 -6.23
C ILE A 55 4.59 10.10 -4.99
N ILE A 56 4.20 8.84 -4.90
CA ILE A 56 4.68 7.89 -3.92
C ILE A 56 5.42 6.78 -4.67
N ASP A 57 6.75 6.80 -4.62
CA ASP A 57 7.59 5.89 -5.40
C ASP A 57 8.05 4.70 -4.57
N ASN A 58 7.36 3.59 -4.72
CA ASN A 58 7.65 2.33 -4.05
C ASN A 58 8.42 1.33 -4.94
N THR A 59 8.94 1.75 -6.08
CA THR A 59 9.59 0.87 -7.07
C THR A 59 10.85 0.22 -6.55
N SER A 60 11.62 0.88 -5.68
CA SER A 60 12.84 0.33 -5.06
C SER A 60 12.59 -0.92 -4.21
N ARG A 61 11.33 -1.14 -3.80
CA ARG A 61 10.88 -2.30 -3.01
C ARG A 61 10.03 -3.27 -3.82
N GLY A 62 10.06 -3.18 -5.15
CA GLY A 62 9.25 -4.02 -6.05
C GLY A 62 7.77 -3.61 -6.10
N GLY A 63 7.42 -2.46 -5.55
CA GLY A 63 6.07 -1.90 -5.60
C GLY A 63 5.81 -1.04 -6.83
N TYR A 64 4.75 -0.24 -6.75
CA TYR A 64 4.28 0.64 -7.81
C TYR A 64 4.72 2.09 -7.58
N LYS A 65 4.76 2.87 -8.64
CA LYS A 65 4.78 4.33 -8.57
C LYS A 65 3.34 4.82 -8.61
N THR A 66 2.89 5.44 -7.53
CA THR A 66 1.53 5.93 -7.38
C THR A 66 1.50 7.45 -7.52
N TYR A 67 0.64 7.96 -8.38
CA TYR A 67 0.32 9.37 -8.56
C TYR A 67 -1.03 9.62 -7.90
N PHE A 68 -1.10 10.57 -6.98
CA PHE A 68 -2.28 10.73 -6.13
C PHE A 68 -2.59 12.21 -5.87
N HIS A 69 -3.85 12.60 -6.05
CA HIS A 69 -4.37 13.89 -5.59
C HIS A 69 -5.00 13.68 -4.22
N VAL A 70 -4.43 14.26 -3.17
CA VAL A 70 -4.82 14.05 -1.79
C VAL A 70 -5.87 15.07 -1.36
N ASN A 71 -7.09 14.62 -1.13
CA ASN A 71 -8.18 15.48 -0.62
C ASN A 71 -8.17 15.57 0.90
N THR A 72 -7.86 14.47 1.58
CA THR A 72 -7.79 14.39 3.03
C THR A 72 -6.98 13.19 3.48
N TRP A 73 -6.69 13.08 4.76
CA TRP A 73 -5.97 11.94 5.33
C TRP A 73 -6.51 11.60 6.71
N LYS A 74 -6.19 10.40 7.17
CA LYS A 74 -6.59 9.91 8.49
C LYS A 74 -5.50 9.00 9.06
N ASN A 75 -5.24 9.15 10.36
CA ASN A 75 -4.39 8.23 11.09
C ASN A 75 -5.05 6.86 11.23
N GLU A 76 -4.30 5.84 10.90
CA GLU A 76 -4.64 4.45 11.11
C GLU A 76 -3.56 3.78 11.98
N PRO A 77 -3.86 2.67 12.65
CA PRO A 77 -2.90 2.02 13.56
C PRO A 77 -1.57 1.61 12.91
N ARG A 78 -1.56 1.41 11.60
CA ARG A 78 -0.39 0.95 10.84
C ARG A 78 0.18 1.98 9.87
N GLY A 79 -0.36 3.19 9.85
CA GLY A 79 0.08 4.19 8.89
C GLY A 79 -0.85 5.38 8.80
N VAL A 80 -0.68 6.16 7.75
CA VAL A 80 -1.62 7.23 7.36
C VAL A 80 -2.37 6.80 6.13
N MET A 81 -3.68 6.82 6.19
CA MET A 81 -4.54 6.62 5.03
C MET A 81 -4.76 7.95 4.34
N LEU A 82 -4.33 8.07 3.11
CA LEU A 82 -4.64 9.18 2.22
C LEU A 82 -5.92 8.85 1.46
N TYR A 83 -6.82 9.82 1.34
CA TYR A 83 -8.05 9.72 0.56
C TYR A 83 -8.06 10.76 -0.54
N GLY A 84 -8.44 10.35 -1.75
CA GLY A 84 -8.45 11.22 -2.91
C GLY A 84 -8.69 10.46 -4.20
N LYS A 85 -7.99 10.85 -5.26
CA LYS A 85 -8.02 10.14 -6.54
C LYS A 85 -6.61 9.99 -7.07
N GLY A 86 -6.27 8.78 -7.49
CA GLY A 86 -4.94 8.51 -8.00
C GLY A 86 -4.90 7.33 -8.95
N PHE A 87 -3.71 7.03 -9.39
CA PHE A 87 -3.43 5.86 -10.20
C PHE A 87 -2.03 5.35 -9.91
N SER A 88 -1.87 4.04 -9.97
CA SER A 88 -0.59 3.35 -9.79
C SER A 88 -0.12 2.73 -11.10
N ILE A 89 1.16 2.90 -11.40
CA ILE A 89 1.80 2.35 -12.59
C ILE A 89 2.71 1.21 -12.17
N GLY A 90 2.37 -0.01 -12.59
CA GLY A 90 3.18 -1.21 -12.35
C GLY A 90 4.18 -1.48 -13.47
N SER A 91 5.14 -2.37 -13.22
CA SER A 91 6.18 -2.78 -14.17
C SER A 91 5.66 -3.43 -15.47
N LYS A 92 4.39 -3.78 -15.55
CA LYS A 92 3.76 -4.46 -16.69
C LYS A 92 2.74 -3.58 -17.43
N CYS A 93 2.88 -2.26 -17.39
CA CYS A 93 1.94 -1.30 -17.99
C CYS A 93 0.48 -1.46 -17.49
N ASN A 94 0.32 -1.86 -16.24
CA ASN A 94 -0.98 -1.91 -15.61
C ASN A 94 -1.24 -0.60 -14.89
N ILE A 95 -2.34 0.06 -15.21
CA ILE A 95 -2.85 1.19 -14.42
C ILE A 95 -3.89 0.65 -13.45
N HIS A 96 -3.73 0.98 -12.17
CA HIS A 96 -4.75 0.79 -11.15
C HIS A 96 -5.27 2.17 -10.75
N LEU A 97 -6.58 2.31 -10.66
CA LEU A 97 -7.21 3.53 -10.14
C LEU A 97 -7.37 3.36 -8.63
N ASP A 98 -6.90 4.33 -7.89
CA ASP A 98 -6.88 4.30 -6.44
C ASP A 98 -7.71 5.45 -5.87
N GLU A 99 -8.59 5.16 -4.90
CA GLU A 99 -9.36 6.16 -4.14
C GLU A 99 -8.74 6.41 -2.75
N SER A 100 -7.83 5.53 -2.34
CA SER A 100 -7.10 5.66 -1.08
C SER A 100 -5.71 5.03 -1.19
N TYR A 101 -4.79 5.52 -0.39
CA TYR A 101 -3.43 5.00 -0.31
C TYR A 101 -2.96 4.96 1.15
N ASN A 102 -2.37 3.83 1.58
CA ASN A 102 -1.83 3.67 2.93
C ASN A 102 -0.32 3.92 2.95
N LEU A 103 0.09 4.97 3.65
CA LEU A 103 1.49 5.23 3.99
C LEU A 103 1.82 4.47 5.28
N ASN A 104 2.37 3.28 5.16
CA ASN A 104 2.68 2.40 6.30
C ASN A 104 3.87 2.95 7.10
N TRP A 105 3.78 2.95 8.45
CA TRP A 105 4.85 3.39 9.36
C TRP A 105 6.14 2.58 9.21
N GLU A 106 6.04 1.28 9.05
CA GLU A 106 7.21 0.39 8.94
C GLU A 106 8.01 0.63 7.65
N HIS A 107 7.35 1.17 6.63
CA HIS A 107 7.90 1.34 5.30
C HIS A 107 7.56 2.70 4.72
N PHE A 108 7.61 3.72 5.56
CA PHE A 108 7.24 5.06 5.16
C PHE A 108 8.07 5.53 3.95
N ILE A 109 7.35 5.94 2.93
CA ILE A 109 7.89 6.60 1.74
C ILE A 109 7.31 8.00 1.73
N GLN A 110 8.18 8.99 1.78
CA GLN A 110 7.75 10.37 1.74
C GLN A 110 7.14 10.69 0.38
N PRO A 111 5.88 11.17 0.32
CA PRO A 111 5.31 11.67 -0.92
C PRO A 111 6.11 12.86 -1.44
N ILE A 112 6.28 12.93 -2.75
CA ILE A 112 6.93 14.05 -3.44
C ILE A 112 5.85 14.85 -4.12
N GLU A 113 5.78 16.15 -3.82
CA GLU A 113 4.84 17.05 -4.48
C GLU A 113 5.17 17.23 -5.96
N ILE A 114 4.12 17.22 -6.79
CA ILE A 114 4.19 17.48 -8.23
C ILE A 114 3.11 18.48 -8.62
N THR A 115 3.24 19.04 -9.80
CA THR A 115 2.20 19.92 -10.34
C THR A 115 1.01 19.12 -10.87
N GLU A 116 -0.16 19.79 -10.93
CA GLU A 116 -1.34 19.23 -11.60
C GLU A 116 -1.06 18.85 -13.04
N GLU A 117 -0.30 19.69 -13.76
CA GLU A 117 0.08 19.44 -15.15
C GLU A 117 0.92 18.19 -15.31
N GLU A 118 1.89 17.96 -14.40
CA GLU A 118 2.72 16.75 -14.40
C GLU A 118 1.87 15.51 -14.12
N PHE A 119 0.93 15.60 -13.18
CA PHE A 119 0.02 14.51 -12.86
C PHE A 119 -0.81 14.08 -14.09
N PHE A 120 -1.50 15.03 -14.74
CA PHE A 120 -2.33 14.72 -15.89
C PHE A 120 -1.52 14.34 -17.12
N LYS A 121 -0.34 14.91 -17.32
CA LYS A 121 0.57 14.51 -18.40
C LYS A 121 0.92 13.03 -18.31
N VAL A 122 1.34 12.56 -17.11
CA VAL A 122 1.68 11.14 -16.92
C VAL A 122 0.45 10.26 -17.10
N PHE A 123 -0.71 10.66 -16.58
CA PHE A 123 -1.95 9.92 -16.76
C PHE A 123 -2.30 9.74 -18.24
N ASP A 124 -2.25 10.82 -19.03
CA ASP A 124 -2.55 10.79 -20.46
C ASP A 124 -1.55 9.93 -21.25
N GLU A 125 -0.27 9.98 -20.89
CA GLU A 125 0.76 9.13 -21.51
C GLU A 125 0.48 7.66 -21.27
N GLU A 126 0.11 7.27 -20.05
CA GLU A 126 -0.21 5.88 -19.72
C GLU A 126 -1.51 5.41 -20.39
N VAL A 127 -2.54 6.25 -20.42
CA VAL A 127 -3.78 5.96 -21.17
C VAL A 127 -3.52 5.75 -22.66
N LYS A 128 -2.64 6.56 -23.28
CA LYS A 128 -2.23 6.37 -24.67
C LYS A 128 -1.53 5.03 -24.90
N LYS A 129 -0.63 4.61 -23.98
CA LYS A 129 0.05 3.32 -24.07
C LYS A 129 -0.94 2.15 -24.02
N ILE A 130 -1.93 2.23 -23.11
CA ILE A 130 -2.97 1.20 -23.01
C ILE A 130 -3.80 1.14 -24.28
N ARG A 131 -4.28 2.28 -24.79
CA ARG A 131 -5.04 2.34 -26.05
C ARG A 131 -4.27 1.72 -27.21
N LYS A 132 -2.99 2.09 -27.37
CA LYS A 132 -2.12 1.49 -28.38
C LYS A 132 -1.99 -0.03 -28.21
N GLY A 133 -1.78 -0.52 -26.98
CA GLY A 133 -1.74 -1.95 -26.69
C GLY A 133 -3.04 -2.67 -27.05
N LEU A 134 -4.19 -2.04 -26.80
CA LEU A 134 -5.50 -2.60 -27.16
C LEU A 134 -5.70 -2.62 -28.69
N GLU A 135 -5.25 -1.62 -29.43
CA GLU A 135 -5.30 -1.59 -30.90
C GLU A 135 -4.40 -2.67 -31.53
N GLU A 136 -3.26 -2.93 -30.91
CA GLU A 136 -2.33 -3.98 -31.34
C GLU A 136 -2.78 -5.38 -30.91
N PHE A 137 -3.71 -5.47 -29.95
CA PHE A 137 -4.25 -6.74 -29.44
C PHE A 137 -5.11 -7.39 -30.52
N LYS A 138 -4.52 -8.41 -31.18
CA LYS A 138 -5.27 -9.31 -32.05
C LYS A 138 -5.90 -10.41 -31.18
N PRO A 139 -7.23 -10.45 -31.04
CA PRO A 139 -7.85 -11.58 -30.33
C PRO A 139 -7.40 -12.88 -31.02
N TYR A 140 -7.02 -13.85 -30.22
CA TYR A 140 -6.63 -15.17 -30.71
C TYR A 140 -7.79 -15.72 -31.53
N LYS A 141 -7.63 -15.73 -32.87
CA LYS A 141 -8.68 -16.17 -33.77
C LYS A 141 -8.81 -17.69 -33.82
N GLU A 142 -7.82 -18.40 -33.33
CA GLU A 142 -7.79 -19.86 -33.30
C GLU A 142 -7.27 -20.33 -31.95
N PHE A 143 -8.12 -20.98 -31.19
CA PHE A 143 -7.63 -21.80 -30.07
C PHE A 143 -6.81 -22.93 -30.67
N PRO A 144 -5.64 -23.28 -30.10
CA PRO A 144 -4.91 -24.49 -30.50
C PRO A 144 -5.84 -25.70 -30.50
N ASP A 145 -5.73 -26.59 -31.49
CA ASP A 145 -6.60 -27.77 -31.67
C ASP A 145 -6.75 -28.63 -30.40
N MET A 146 -5.76 -28.59 -29.51
CA MET A 146 -5.80 -29.30 -28.22
C MET A 146 -6.99 -28.90 -27.31
N TYR A 147 -7.68 -27.82 -27.60
CA TYR A 147 -8.86 -27.37 -26.83
C TYR A 147 -10.18 -27.56 -27.60
N LYS A 148 -10.15 -27.93 -28.89
CA LYS A 148 -11.36 -28.17 -29.68
C LYS A 148 -12.15 -29.37 -29.16
N ASP A 149 -11.46 -30.40 -28.65
CA ASP A 149 -12.09 -31.61 -28.11
C ASP A 149 -12.65 -31.45 -26.68
N LYS A 150 -12.46 -30.28 -26.06
CA LYS A 150 -13.04 -29.93 -24.75
C LYS A 150 -14.13 -28.85 -24.82
N ALA A 151 -14.54 -28.47 -26.03
CA ALA A 151 -15.54 -27.44 -26.27
C ALA A 151 -16.99 -27.91 -26.15
N ASP A 152 -17.24 -29.04 -25.49
CA ASP A 152 -18.55 -29.38 -24.90
C ASP A 152 -18.79 -28.62 -23.58
N LEU A 153 -17.96 -27.63 -23.28
CA LEU A 153 -18.27 -26.63 -22.27
C LEU A 153 -19.23 -25.61 -22.87
N ASP A 154 -20.50 -25.78 -22.48
CA ASP A 154 -21.63 -24.89 -22.67
C ASP A 154 -21.27 -23.51 -23.26
N ASP A 155 -21.85 -23.24 -24.45
CA ASP A 155 -21.79 -21.96 -25.18
C ASP A 155 -22.27 -20.74 -24.37
N GLY A 156 -22.70 -20.94 -23.12
CA GLY A 156 -23.20 -19.92 -22.20
C GLY A 156 -22.13 -19.20 -21.40
N GLY A 157 -20.98 -19.82 -21.13
CA GLY A 157 -20.01 -19.28 -20.16
C GLY A 157 -19.11 -18.18 -20.70
N VAL A 158 -18.74 -18.21 -21.98
CA VAL A 158 -17.78 -17.25 -22.56
C VAL A 158 -18.47 -16.00 -23.13
N LYS A 159 -19.73 -16.11 -23.57
CA LYS A 159 -20.52 -14.95 -24.08
C LYS A 159 -21.00 -14.02 -22.97
N ALA A 160 -21.04 -14.47 -21.72
CA ALA A 160 -21.51 -13.66 -20.59
C ALA A 160 -20.47 -12.62 -20.11
N ILE A 161 -19.17 -12.86 -20.34
CA ILE A 161 -18.10 -11.99 -19.85
C ILE A 161 -17.94 -10.71 -20.69
N TRP A 162 -18.40 -10.71 -21.94
CA TRP A 162 -18.22 -9.57 -22.87
C TRP A 162 -19.47 -8.74 -23.14
N LYS A 163 -20.60 -9.04 -22.46
CA LYS A 163 -21.88 -8.31 -22.64
C LYS A 163 -22.25 -7.35 -21.49
N THR A 164 -21.38 -7.20 -20.49
CA THR A 164 -21.62 -6.30 -19.36
C THR A 164 -20.56 -5.23 -19.24
N THR A 165 -20.35 -4.48 -20.30
CA THR A 165 -19.75 -3.12 -20.24
C THR A 165 -20.36 -2.26 -21.30
#